data_a911f355eee3dd77323e16a6007928be
#
_entry.id   a911f355eee3dd77323e16a6007928be
#
_cell.length_a   1.000
_cell.length_b   1.000
_cell.length_c   1.000
_cell.angle_alpha   90.00
_cell.angle_beta   90.00
_cell.angle_gamma   90.00
#
_symmetry.space_group_name_H-M   'P 1'
#
loop_
_entity.id
_entity.type
_entity.pdbx_description
1 polymer ?
#
loop_
_entity_poly.entity_id
_entity_poly.type
_entity_poly.pdbx_seq_one_letter_code
_entity_poly.pdbx_strand_id
1 'polypeptide(L)'
;MNNSNFLLSDINNIKGVGTKTRKYLQKKKIEKVKDLLWDLPYSFVDRSKITSLNKLEIGKILTIKVNVLKYNFPRMRNLPNTVICTGDDMRIKIVFFNSYEGYIRKILPLKKTVIISGKINYYKNDYQITNPTYIKPIDQIEEIAKIFPKYSLTEGLLEKNYRKLIENTITRIDNTLEWHDNIFLKNNNFNSLKVTLQNLHNPKGNLDIFSNDFRRLAYDEILANLLTLYSSRKIVKIKKKEKKIIKIYYQIL
;
A
#
# COMPACT_ATOMS: atom_id res chain seq x y z
N MET A 1 20.94 -18.34 -1.96
CA MET A 1 20.36 -18.03 -0.63
C MET A 1 19.05 -18.79 -0.54
N ASN A 2 18.86 -19.65 0.46
CA ASN A 2 17.61 -20.40 0.63
C ASN A 2 16.45 -19.42 0.78
N ASN A 3 15.40 -19.59 0.00
CA ASN A 3 14.25 -18.67 -0.08
C ASN A 3 13.46 -18.54 1.23
N SER A 4 13.47 -19.53 2.10
CA SER A 4 12.92 -19.45 3.46
C SER A 4 13.63 -18.39 4.30
N ASN A 5 14.85 -18.00 3.95
CA ASN A 5 15.60 -16.95 4.63
C ASN A 5 15.20 -15.53 4.19
N PHE A 6 14.54 -15.37 3.02
CA PHE A 6 14.17 -14.05 2.52
C PHE A 6 13.09 -13.37 3.38
N LEU A 7 12.00 -14.06 3.70
CA LEU A 7 10.93 -13.53 4.55
C LEU A 7 11.41 -13.18 5.97
N LEU A 8 12.36 -13.92 6.49
CA LEU A 8 12.94 -13.70 7.82
C LEU A 8 14.14 -12.76 7.82
N SER A 9 14.60 -12.33 6.65
CA SER A 9 15.71 -11.39 6.53
C SER A 9 15.35 -10.01 7.03
N ASP A 10 16.38 -9.25 7.42
CA ASP A 10 16.23 -7.86 7.88
C ASP A 10 15.68 -6.99 6.74
N ILE A 11 14.78 -6.07 7.09
CA ILE A 11 14.12 -5.14 6.16
C ILE A 11 15.12 -4.23 5.41
N ASN A 12 16.32 -4.02 5.96
CA ASN A 12 17.39 -3.26 5.32
C ASN A 12 17.89 -3.87 4.01
N ASN A 13 17.68 -5.18 3.81
CA ASN A 13 18.07 -5.88 2.59
C ASN A 13 17.15 -5.57 1.40
N ILE A 14 16.08 -4.77 1.64
CA ILE A 14 15.14 -4.38 0.61
C ILE A 14 15.59 -3.08 -0.07
N LYS A 15 15.67 -3.10 -1.40
CA LYS A 15 15.98 -1.93 -2.20
C LYS A 15 14.96 -0.81 -1.95
N GLY A 16 15.43 0.36 -1.55
CA GLY A 16 14.59 1.52 -1.20
C GLY A 16 14.45 1.76 0.31
N VAL A 17 15.00 0.87 1.14
CA VAL A 17 15.09 1.09 2.59
C VAL A 17 16.43 1.72 2.92
N GLY A 18 16.46 3.07 2.96
CA GLY A 18 17.59 3.83 3.49
C GLY A 18 17.43 4.10 4.98
N THR A 19 18.43 4.75 5.59
CA THR A 19 18.47 5.03 7.05
C THR A 19 17.22 5.74 7.58
N LYS A 20 16.67 6.72 6.84
CA LYS A 20 15.44 7.42 7.22
C LYS A 20 14.22 6.49 7.15
N THR A 21 14.06 5.76 6.04
CA THR A 21 12.94 4.81 5.85
C THR A 21 12.97 3.73 6.92
N ARG A 22 14.15 3.20 7.26
CA ARG A 22 14.32 2.23 8.35
C ARG A 22 13.75 2.73 9.66
N LYS A 23 14.09 3.97 10.07
CA LYS A 23 13.59 4.56 11.33
C LYS A 23 12.06 4.64 11.35
N TYR A 24 11.42 4.96 10.22
CA TYR A 24 9.96 4.99 10.12
C TYR A 24 9.34 3.59 10.18
N LEU A 25 9.95 2.59 9.52
CA LEU A 25 9.50 1.20 9.57
C LEU A 25 9.62 0.62 10.98
N GLN A 26 10.71 0.91 11.69
CA GLN A 26 10.90 0.50 13.10
C GLN A 26 9.83 1.08 14.03
N LYS A 27 9.39 2.33 13.82
CA LYS A 27 8.25 2.91 14.55
C LYS A 27 6.95 2.13 14.33
N LYS A 28 6.79 1.47 13.18
CA LYS A 28 5.70 0.54 12.89
C LYS A 28 5.95 -0.89 13.37
N LYS A 29 7.09 -1.16 14.02
CA LYS A 29 7.52 -2.52 14.41
C LYS A 29 7.76 -3.44 13.20
N ILE A 30 8.12 -2.87 12.06
CA ILE A 30 8.49 -3.61 10.83
C ILE A 30 10.01 -3.72 10.83
N GLU A 31 10.53 -4.90 11.15
CA GLU A 31 11.96 -5.20 11.23
C GLU A 31 12.39 -6.21 10.18
N LYS A 32 11.51 -7.13 9.81
CA LYS A 32 11.75 -8.18 8.83
C LYS A 32 10.90 -8.00 7.59
N VAL A 33 11.30 -8.66 6.52
CA VAL A 33 10.56 -8.64 5.24
C VAL A 33 9.13 -9.13 5.43
N LYS A 34 8.92 -10.19 6.21
CA LYS A 34 7.58 -10.70 6.51
C LYS A 34 6.68 -9.63 7.15
N ASP A 35 7.21 -8.83 8.08
CA ASP A 35 6.43 -7.84 8.80
C ASP A 35 5.88 -6.78 7.84
N LEU A 36 6.65 -6.43 6.80
CA LEU A 36 6.20 -5.54 5.73
C LEU A 36 5.08 -6.15 4.89
N LEU A 37 5.19 -7.43 4.56
CA LEU A 37 4.22 -8.13 3.70
C LEU A 37 2.93 -8.48 4.44
N TRP A 38 2.94 -8.59 5.76
CA TRP A 38 1.77 -8.78 6.61
C TRP A 38 1.12 -7.48 7.08
N ASP A 39 1.74 -6.32 6.78
CA ASP A 39 1.10 -5.01 7.01
C ASP A 39 0.08 -4.73 5.90
N LEU A 40 -1.08 -5.38 6.00
CA LEU A 40 -2.14 -5.29 4.99
C LEU A 40 -2.78 -3.89 4.96
N PRO A 41 -3.28 -3.45 3.80
CA PRO A 41 -4.00 -2.19 3.70
C PRO A 41 -5.32 -2.25 4.49
N TYR A 42 -5.65 -1.17 5.19
CA TYR A 42 -6.91 -1.06 5.94
C TYR A 42 -8.08 -0.55 5.10
N SER A 43 -7.81 0.08 3.97
CA SER A 43 -8.82 0.56 3.02
C SER A 43 -8.24 0.76 1.62
N PHE A 44 -9.10 1.09 0.66
CA PHE A 44 -8.73 1.32 -0.74
C PHE A 44 -9.35 2.61 -1.25
N VAL A 45 -8.64 3.28 -2.15
CA VAL A 45 -9.14 4.45 -2.88
C VAL A 45 -9.24 4.08 -4.34
N ASP A 46 -10.47 3.96 -4.82
CA ASP A 46 -10.74 3.74 -6.24
C ASP A 46 -10.52 5.06 -7.01
N ARG A 47 -9.53 5.07 -7.89
CA ARG A 47 -9.23 6.16 -8.82
C ARG A 47 -9.39 5.73 -10.27
N SER A 48 -9.92 4.53 -10.51
CA SER A 48 -10.05 3.94 -11.85
C SER A 48 -11.03 4.68 -12.73
N LYS A 49 -12.04 5.32 -12.12
CA LYS A 49 -13.10 6.02 -12.84
C LYS A 49 -12.70 7.48 -13.08
N ILE A 50 -12.71 7.88 -14.37
CA ILE A 50 -12.60 9.28 -14.73
C ILE A 50 -13.97 9.91 -14.58
N THR A 51 -14.06 10.92 -13.72
CA THR A 51 -15.30 11.66 -13.44
C THR A 51 -15.34 12.91 -14.29
N SER A 52 -16.47 13.15 -14.94
CA SER A 52 -16.78 14.43 -15.63
C SER A 52 -16.88 15.56 -14.61
N LEU A 53 -16.48 16.80 -15.00
CA LEU A 53 -16.59 17.98 -14.14
C LEU A 53 -18.04 18.33 -13.78
N ASN A 54 -19.01 17.84 -14.54
CA ASN A 54 -20.44 18.01 -14.24
C ASN A 54 -20.95 17.13 -13.09
N LYS A 55 -20.13 16.14 -12.64
CA LYS A 55 -20.48 15.15 -11.61
C LYS A 55 -19.53 15.19 -10.42
N LEU A 56 -18.97 16.35 -10.10
CA LEU A 56 -18.04 16.50 -8.98
C LEU A 56 -18.78 16.40 -7.66
N GLU A 57 -18.26 15.57 -6.76
CA GLU A 57 -18.75 15.44 -5.39
C GLU A 57 -17.74 16.01 -4.40
N ILE A 58 -18.15 17.02 -3.62
CA ILE A 58 -17.32 17.68 -2.63
C ILE A 58 -16.90 16.69 -1.54
N GLY A 59 -15.62 16.73 -1.16
CA GLY A 59 -15.06 15.86 -0.12
C GLY A 59 -14.56 14.51 -0.64
N LYS A 60 -14.98 14.05 -1.82
CA LYS A 60 -14.51 12.80 -2.44
C LYS A 60 -13.18 12.99 -3.16
N ILE A 61 -12.42 11.91 -3.24
CA ILE A 61 -11.21 11.81 -4.06
C ILE A 61 -11.64 11.32 -5.44
N LEU A 62 -11.52 12.18 -6.44
CA LEU A 62 -11.92 11.86 -7.81
C LEU A 62 -10.73 11.98 -8.77
N THR A 63 -10.83 11.29 -9.89
CA THR A 63 -9.91 11.41 -11.02
C THR A 63 -10.64 12.12 -12.15
N ILE A 64 -10.08 13.22 -12.62
CA ILE A 64 -10.66 14.08 -13.65
C ILE A 64 -9.70 14.26 -14.83
N LYS A 65 -10.27 14.46 -16.01
CA LYS A 65 -9.54 14.82 -17.23
C LYS A 65 -9.79 16.29 -17.53
N VAL A 66 -8.73 17.09 -17.62
CA VAL A 66 -8.86 18.54 -17.82
C VAL A 66 -7.81 19.08 -18.77
N ASN A 67 -8.13 20.22 -19.42
CA ASN A 67 -7.19 20.99 -20.22
C ASN A 67 -6.69 22.19 -19.41
N VAL A 68 -5.40 22.46 -19.43
CA VAL A 68 -4.76 23.56 -18.69
C VAL A 68 -4.94 24.87 -19.47
N LEU A 69 -5.71 25.81 -18.90
CA LEU A 69 -6.00 27.09 -19.56
C LEU A 69 -5.02 28.19 -19.19
N LYS A 70 -4.84 28.46 -17.90
CA LYS A 70 -4.13 29.64 -17.41
C LYS A 70 -3.50 29.42 -16.06
N TYR A 71 -2.30 29.99 -15.87
CA TYR A 71 -1.69 30.11 -14.55
C TYR A 71 -2.07 31.42 -13.88
N ASN A 72 -2.20 31.37 -12.57
CA ASN A 72 -2.29 32.52 -11.69
C ASN A 72 -1.24 32.35 -10.57
N PHE A 73 -0.10 32.99 -10.74
CA PHE A 73 1.01 32.96 -9.80
C PHE A 73 1.12 34.33 -9.12
N PRO A 74 0.65 34.44 -7.89
CA PRO A 74 0.71 35.71 -7.16
C PRO A 74 2.15 36.06 -6.78
N ARG A 75 2.49 37.35 -6.85
CA ARG A 75 3.83 37.83 -6.43
C ARG A 75 4.06 37.72 -4.92
N MET A 76 2.99 37.65 -4.14
CA MET A 76 3.03 37.55 -2.67
C MET A 76 3.30 36.11 -2.24
N ARG A 77 4.35 35.90 -1.44
CA ARG A 77 4.80 34.55 -0.99
C ARG A 77 3.74 33.75 -0.19
N ASN A 78 2.80 34.42 0.47
CA ASN A 78 1.80 33.79 1.31
C ASN A 78 0.52 33.35 0.55
N LEU A 79 0.45 33.63 -0.75
CA LEU A 79 -0.68 33.21 -1.56
C LEU A 79 -0.34 31.94 -2.35
N PRO A 80 -1.30 31.00 -2.46
CA PRO A 80 -1.05 29.77 -3.21
C PRO A 80 -1.01 30.02 -4.72
N ASN A 81 -0.18 29.27 -5.41
CA ASN A 81 -0.19 29.20 -6.86
C ASN A 81 -1.46 28.48 -7.33
N THR A 82 -2.13 29.02 -8.33
CA THR A 82 -3.37 28.47 -8.86
C THR A 82 -3.26 28.25 -10.36
N VAL A 83 -3.74 27.10 -10.83
CA VAL A 83 -3.88 26.78 -12.25
C VAL A 83 -5.37 26.63 -12.56
N ILE A 84 -5.84 27.35 -13.56
CA ILE A 84 -7.22 27.26 -14.05
C ILE A 84 -7.23 26.21 -15.15
N CYS A 85 -8.05 25.20 -14.96
CA CYS A 85 -8.28 24.13 -15.92
C CYS A 85 -9.74 24.08 -16.35
N THR A 86 -9.99 23.49 -17.51
CA THR A 86 -11.35 23.32 -18.05
C THR A 86 -11.55 21.88 -18.53
N GLY A 87 -12.79 21.44 -18.49
CA GLY A 87 -13.26 20.17 -19.05
C GLY A 87 -14.78 20.16 -19.00
N ASP A 88 -15.45 19.53 -19.98
CA ASP A 88 -16.91 19.43 -20.04
C ASP A 88 -17.62 20.81 -19.87
N ASP A 89 -17.09 21.86 -20.49
CA ASP A 89 -17.53 23.25 -20.43
C ASP A 89 -17.52 23.88 -19.02
N MET A 90 -16.94 23.19 -18.04
CA MET A 90 -16.77 23.70 -16.67
C MET A 90 -15.31 24.05 -16.37
N ARG A 91 -15.14 24.90 -15.37
CA ARG A 91 -13.82 25.29 -14.85
C ARG A 91 -13.57 24.68 -13.48
N ILE A 92 -12.30 24.34 -13.24
CA ILE A 92 -11.82 23.90 -11.94
C ILE A 92 -10.48 24.56 -11.64
N LYS A 93 -10.24 24.91 -10.38
CA LYS A 93 -8.98 25.48 -9.91
C LYS A 93 -8.10 24.39 -9.29
N ILE A 94 -6.84 24.32 -9.71
CA ILE A 94 -5.84 23.48 -9.07
C ILE A 94 -4.94 24.37 -8.25
N VAL A 95 -4.96 24.19 -6.94
CA VAL A 95 -4.31 25.09 -5.96
C VAL A 95 -3.09 24.39 -5.37
N PHE A 96 -1.95 25.08 -5.38
CA PHE A 96 -0.69 24.58 -4.84
C PHE A 96 -0.17 25.49 -3.74
N PHE A 97 -0.02 24.94 -2.57
CA PHE A 97 0.73 25.54 -1.48
C PHE A 97 2.18 25.08 -1.53
N ASN A 98 3.13 25.99 -1.31
CA ASN A 98 4.57 25.69 -1.23
C ASN A 98 5.17 24.98 -2.47
N SER A 99 4.67 25.25 -3.66
CA SER A 99 5.20 24.70 -4.91
C SER A 99 5.79 25.79 -5.80
N TYR A 100 6.92 25.52 -6.42
CA TYR A 100 7.59 26.45 -7.34
C TYR A 100 6.88 26.49 -8.70
N GLU A 101 6.82 27.68 -9.30
CA GLU A 101 6.19 27.89 -10.63
C GLU A 101 6.77 26.97 -11.70
N GLY A 102 8.10 26.81 -11.78
CA GLY A 102 8.75 25.94 -12.75
C GLY A 102 8.29 24.48 -12.64
N TYR A 103 8.10 23.98 -11.41
CA TYR A 103 7.55 22.66 -11.19
C TYR A 103 6.10 22.55 -11.70
N ILE A 104 5.26 23.54 -11.35
CA ILE A 104 3.84 23.55 -11.77
C ILE A 104 3.74 23.60 -13.30
N ARG A 105 4.52 24.44 -13.98
CA ARG A 105 4.57 24.50 -15.45
C ARG A 105 4.97 23.18 -16.10
N LYS A 106 5.88 22.44 -15.46
CA LYS A 106 6.33 21.12 -15.93
C LYS A 106 5.23 20.06 -15.84
N ILE A 107 4.48 20.01 -14.72
CA ILE A 107 3.46 18.99 -14.49
C ILE A 107 2.09 19.34 -15.09
N LEU A 108 1.82 20.63 -15.31
CA LEU A 108 0.58 21.17 -15.88
C LEU A 108 0.92 22.12 -17.05
N PRO A 109 1.41 21.61 -18.20
CA PRO A 109 1.75 22.46 -19.34
C PRO A 109 0.50 23.07 -19.96
N LEU A 110 0.57 24.37 -20.36
CA LEU A 110 -0.54 25.11 -20.97
C LEU A 110 -1.06 24.40 -22.23
N LYS A 111 -2.36 24.48 -22.43
CA LYS A 111 -3.09 23.92 -23.60
C LYS A 111 -2.89 22.40 -23.77
N LYS A 112 -2.43 21.71 -22.74
CA LYS A 112 -2.33 20.24 -22.73
C LYS A 112 -3.41 19.63 -21.87
N THR A 113 -3.87 18.47 -22.31
CA THR A 113 -4.81 17.66 -21.52
C THR A 113 -4.04 16.81 -20.53
N VAL A 114 -4.46 16.86 -19.28
CA VAL A 114 -3.85 16.11 -18.17
C VAL A 114 -4.91 15.39 -17.35
N ILE A 115 -4.49 14.33 -16.68
CA ILE A 115 -5.30 13.61 -15.70
C ILE A 115 -4.84 14.06 -14.31
N ILE A 116 -5.81 14.48 -13.50
CA ILE A 116 -5.56 14.94 -12.13
C ILE A 116 -6.41 14.11 -11.18
N SER A 117 -5.79 13.64 -10.11
CA SER A 117 -6.53 12.96 -9.05
C SER A 117 -6.25 13.58 -7.69
N GLY A 118 -7.32 13.96 -6.99
CA GLY A 118 -7.25 14.62 -5.70
C GLY A 118 -8.62 14.79 -5.06
N LYS A 119 -8.63 15.31 -3.84
CA LYS A 119 -9.87 15.62 -3.10
C LYS A 119 -10.52 16.86 -3.66
N ILE A 120 -11.79 16.74 -4.01
CA ILE A 120 -12.59 17.86 -4.50
C ILE A 120 -13.02 18.74 -3.32
N ASN A 121 -12.76 20.02 -3.42
CA ASN A 121 -13.20 21.04 -2.49
C ASN A 121 -14.03 22.12 -3.24
N TYR A 122 -14.79 22.90 -2.51
CA TYR A 122 -15.53 24.06 -3.04
C TYR A 122 -15.16 25.29 -2.22
N TYR A 123 -14.68 26.34 -2.88
CA TYR A 123 -14.25 27.55 -2.20
C TYR A 123 -14.44 28.76 -3.12
N LYS A 124 -15.05 29.85 -2.59
CA LYS A 124 -15.34 31.10 -3.32
C LYS A 124 -16.02 30.84 -4.66
N ASN A 125 -17.08 30.05 -4.63
CA ASN A 125 -17.92 29.68 -5.79
C ASN A 125 -17.20 28.88 -6.90
N ASP A 126 -16.03 28.30 -6.61
CA ASP A 126 -15.30 27.49 -7.56
C ASP A 126 -14.99 26.09 -6.98
N TYR A 127 -15.10 25.07 -7.82
CA TYR A 127 -14.53 23.78 -7.52
C TYR A 127 -13.00 23.85 -7.57
N GLN A 128 -12.35 23.23 -6.61
CA GLN A 128 -10.89 23.18 -6.57
C GLN A 128 -10.35 21.85 -6.07
N ILE A 129 -9.13 21.53 -6.50
CA ILE A 129 -8.29 20.48 -5.92
C ILE A 129 -7.06 21.15 -5.34
N THR A 130 -6.85 20.98 -4.03
CA THR A 130 -5.67 21.52 -3.34
C THR A 130 -4.61 20.45 -3.23
N ASN A 131 -3.38 20.76 -3.66
CA ASN A 131 -2.23 19.85 -3.66
C ASN A 131 -2.61 18.46 -4.17
N PRO A 132 -2.98 18.32 -5.45
CA PRO A 132 -3.44 17.05 -6.01
C PRO A 132 -2.43 15.92 -5.76
N THR A 133 -2.95 14.74 -5.47
CA THR A 133 -2.10 13.57 -5.15
C THR A 133 -1.36 13.07 -6.38
N TYR A 134 -2.03 13.12 -7.55
CA TYR A 134 -1.47 12.68 -8.82
C TYR A 134 -1.82 13.68 -9.93
N ILE A 135 -0.82 13.95 -10.77
CA ILE A 135 -0.97 14.69 -12.02
C ILE A 135 -0.15 13.93 -13.05
N LYS A 136 -0.74 13.56 -14.17
CA LYS A 136 -0.08 12.84 -15.26
C LYS A 136 -0.62 13.30 -16.62
N PRO A 137 0.21 13.23 -17.68
CA PRO A 137 -0.29 13.35 -19.04
C PRO A 137 -1.28 12.23 -19.36
N ILE A 138 -2.10 12.44 -20.38
CA ILE A 138 -3.19 11.51 -20.72
C ILE A 138 -2.70 10.12 -21.16
N ASP A 139 -1.54 10.04 -21.77
CA ASP A 139 -0.87 8.80 -22.18
C ASP A 139 -0.42 7.93 -21.00
N GLN A 140 -0.34 8.49 -19.79
CA GLN A 140 0.01 7.77 -18.56
C GLN A 140 -1.18 7.54 -17.63
N ILE A 141 -2.39 7.49 -18.18
CA ILE A 141 -3.63 7.35 -17.41
C ILE A 141 -3.64 6.08 -16.55
N GLU A 142 -3.11 4.96 -17.06
CA GLU A 142 -3.06 3.67 -16.39
C GLU A 142 -2.26 3.70 -15.07
N GLU A 143 -1.36 4.65 -14.92
CA GLU A 143 -0.62 4.84 -13.66
C GLU A 143 -1.50 5.40 -12.53
N ILE A 144 -2.58 6.12 -12.88
CA ILE A 144 -3.50 6.73 -11.92
C ILE A 144 -4.83 6.00 -11.86
N ALA A 145 -5.36 5.56 -13.01
CA ALA A 145 -6.68 4.96 -13.13
C ALA A 145 -6.69 3.53 -12.58
N LYS A 146 -6.41 3.37 -11.30
CA LYS A 146 -6.41 2.10 -10.58
C LYS A 146 -6.83 2.25 -9.13
N ILE A 147 -7.06 1.13 -8.46
CA ILE A 147 -7.35 1.10 -7.03
C ILE A 147 -6.03 1.19 -6.27
N PHE A 148 -5.95 2.10 -5.31
CA PHE A 148 -4.77 2.30 -4.48
C PHE A 148 -5.02 1.84 -3.05
N PRO A 149 -4.18 0.93 -2.51
CA PRO A 149 -4.25 0.53 -1.12
C PRO A 149 -3.83 1.68 -0.19
N LYS A 150 -4.50 1.76 0.95
CA LYS A 150 -4.23 2.68 2.06
C LYS A 150 -3.63 1.92 3.23
N TYR A 151 -2.53 2.45 3.76
CA TYR A 151 -1.82 1.88 4.91
C TYR A 151 -1.81 2.84 6.09
N SER A 152 -1.86 2.32 7.29
CA SER A 152 -1.63 3.10 8.52
C SER A 152 -0.14 3.44 8.62
N LEU A 153 0.25 4.64 8.20
CA LEU A 153 1.64 5.07 8.13
C LEU A 153 2.03 5.97 9.30
N THR A 154 3.30 5.89 9.70
CA THR A 154 3.90 6.83 10.64
C THR A 154 4.26 8.13 9.93
N GLU A 155 4.28 9.25 10.67
CA GLU A 155 4.71 10.54 10.15
C GLU A 155 6.08 10.46 9.47
N GLY A 156 6.19 11.06 8.29
CA GLY A 156 7.40 11.08 7.46
C GLY A 156 7.50 9.93 6.45
N LEU A 157 6.66 8.90 6.52
CA LEU A 157 6.61 7.82 5.54
C LEU A 157 5.53 8.11 4.48
N LEU A 158 5.97 8.40 3.25
CA LEU A 158 5.06 8.69 2.16
C LEU A 158 4.39 7.41 1.63
N GLU A 159 3.07 7.43 1.52
CA GLU A 159 2.26 6.29 1.06
C GLU A 159 2.72 5.74 -0.30
N LYS A 160 3.07 6.62 -1.24
CA LYS A 160 3.60 6.22 -2.56
C LYS A 160 4.88 5.40 -2.44
N ASN A 161 5.81 5.81 -1.55
CA ASN A 161 7.07 5.11 -1.35
C ASN A 161 6.83 3.76 -0.66
N TYR A 162 5.92 3.72 0.30
CA TYR A 162 5.58 2.51 1.02
C TYR A 162 4.94 1.46 0.09
N ARG A 163 4.00 1.85 -0.76
CA ARG A 163 3.43 0.95 -1.78
C ARG A 163 4.50 0.40 -2.72
N LYS A 164 5.37 1.28 -3.23
CA LYS A 164 6.47 0.84 -4.11
C LYS A 164 7.41 -0.14 -3.42
N LEU A 165 7.65 0.06 -2.12
CA LEU A 165 8.46 -0.86 -1.32
C LEU A 165 7.82 -2.25 -1.23
N ILE A 166 6.51 -2.32 -0.95
CA ILE A 166 5.75 -3.57 -0.90
C ILE A 166 5.75 -4.26 -2.28
N GLU A 167 5.41 -3.53 -3.35
CA GLU A 167 5.40 -4.07 -4.72
C GLU A 167 6.76 -4.68 -5.09
N ASN A 168 7.86 -3.94 -4.85
CA ASN A 168 9.22 -4.43 -5.11
C ASN A 168 9.58 -5.64 -4.23
N THR A 169 9.02 -5.75 -3.05
CA THR A 169 9.27 -6.88 -2.15
C THR A 169 8.51 -8.11 -2.61
N ILE A 170 7.25 -7.96 -2.99
CA ILE A 170 6.42 -9.07 -3.51
C ILE A 170 7.01 -9.65 -4.79
N THR A 171 7.54 -8.81 -5.70
CA THR A 171 8.17 -9.31 -6.95
C THR A 171 9.37 -10.21 -6.68
N ARG A 172 10.03 -10.06 -5.55
CA ARG A 172 11.19 -10.88 -5.14
C ARG A 172 10.79 -12.18 -4.44
N ILE A 173 9.52 -12.38 -4.11
CA ILE A 173 9.05 -13.65 -3.58
C ILE A 173 9.13 -14.69 -4.70
N ASP A 174 9.84 -15.77 -4.45
CA ASP A 174 9.90 -16.92 -5.34
C ASP A 174 8.69 -17.85 -5.09
N ASN A 175 8.25 -18.54 -6.13
CA ASN A 175 7.18 -19.54 -6.04
C ASN A 175 7.56 -20.73 -5.14
N THR A 176 8.85 -20.95 -4.88
CA THR A 176 9.35 -21.98 -3.96
C THR A 176 9.06 -21.68 -2.47
N LEU A 177 8.56 -20.49 -2.14
CA LEU A 177 8.13 -20.15 -0.77
C LEU A 177 6.74 -20.68 -0.40
N GLU A 178 6.08 -21.40 -1.30
CA GLU A 178 4.81 -22.03 -0.99
C GLU A 178 5.02 -23.25 -0.07
N TRP A 179 4.33 -23.26 1.08
CA TRP A 179 4.43 -24.33 2.08
C TRP A 179 3.27 -25.32 2.05
N HIS A 180 2.24 -25.05 1.23
CA HIS A 180 1.17 -26.00 0.99
C HIS A 180 1.36 -26.72 -0.34
N ASP A 181 0.92 -27.95 -0.40
CA ASP A 181 0.90 -28.68 -1.67
C ASP A 181 -0.23 -28.19 -2.61
N ASN A 182 -0.06 -28.51 -3.88
CA ASN A 182 -1.00 -28.06 -4.91
C ASN A 182 -2.42 -28.67 -4.75
N ILE A 183 -2.54 -29.84 -4.15
CA ILE A 183 -3.82 -30.52 -3.93
C ILE A 183 -4.59 -29.75 -2.84
N PHE A 184 -3.92 -29.41 -1.75
CA PHE A 184 -4.49 -28.61 -0.68
C PHE A 184 -4.98 -27.24 -1.18
N LEU A 185 -4.15 -26.54 -1.97
CA LEU A 185 -4.50 -25.23 -2.52
C LEU A 185 -5.75 -25.33 -3.41
N LYS A 186 -5.81 -26.31 -4.29
CA LYS A 186 -6.97 -26.53 -5.19
C LYS A 186 -8.25 -26.86 -4.41
N ASN A 187 -8.18 -27.78 -3.45
CA ASN A 187 -9.33 -28.21 -2.68
C ASN A 187 -9.97 -27.07 -1.85
N ASN A 188 -9.16 -26.10 -1.43
CA ASN A 188 -9.61 -24.94 -0.65
C ASN A 188 -9.86 -23.69 -1.51
N ASN A 189 -9.66 -23.74 -2.82
CA ASN A 189 -9.68 -22.60 -3.72
C ASN A 189 -8.70 -21.49 -3.29
N PHE A 190 -7.54 -21.88 -2.81
CA PHE A 190 -6.48 -20.94 -2.38
C PHE A 190 -5.49 -20.69 -3.51
N ASN A 191 -5.08 -19.43 -3.64
CA ASN A 191 -3.96 -19.03 -4.46
C ASN A 191 -2.63 -19.37 -3.78
N SER A 192 -1.53 -19.40 -4.57
CA SER A 192 -0.19 -19.44 -3.97
C SER A 192 0.07 -18.21 -3.10
N LEU A 193 0.98 -18.32 -2.12
CA LEU A 193 1.32 -17.22 -1.21
C LEU A 193 1.64 -15.91 -1.96
N LYS A 194 2.44 -15.99 -3.01
CA LYS A 194 2.80 -14.82 -3.83
C LYS A 194 1.59 -14.15 -4.45
N VAL A 195 0.71 -14.93 -5.08
CA VAL A 195 -0.52 -14.43 -5.73
C VAL A 195 -1.46 -13.86 -4.69
N THR A 196 -1.62 -14.53 -3.55
CA THR A 196 -2.42 -14.06 -2.40
C THR A 196 -1.94 -12.68 -1.94
N LEU A 197 -0.64 -12.51 -1.69
CA LEU A 197 -0.08 -11.22 -1.27
C LEU A 197 -0.23 -10.15 -2.36
N GLN A 198 -0.05 -10.51 -3.63
CA GLN A 198 -0.29 -9.58 -4.75
C GLN A 198 -1.73 -9.08 -4.79
N ASN A 199 -2.70 -9.97 -4.65
CA ASN A 199 -4.12 -9.61 -4.66
C ASN A 199 -4.50 -8.75 -3.46
N LEU A 200 -4.00 -9.06 -2.26
CA LEU A 200 -4.29 -8.32 -1.04
C LEU A 200 -3.68 -6.91 -1.05
N HIS A 201 -2.49 -6.73 -1.62
CA HIS A 201 -1.82 -5.43 -1.70
C HIS A 201 -2.17 -4.63 -2.94
N ASN A 202 -2.64 -5.27 -4.02
CA ASN A 202 -2.99 -4.60 -5.28
C ASN A 202 -4.25 -5.25 -5.89
N PRO A 203 -5.42 -5.08 -5.27
CA PRO A 203 -6.65 -5.69 -5.72
C PRO A 203 -7.11 -5.12 -7.05
N LYS A 204 -7.63 -5.98 -7.91
CA LYS A 204 -8.24 -5.59 -9.20
C LYS A 204 -9.69 -5.12 -9.06
N GLY A 205 -10.28 -5.18 -7.87
CA GLY A 205 -11.66 -4.81 -7.56
C GLY A 205 -11.85 -4.51 -6.07
N ASN A 206 -13.10 -4.45 -5.62
CA ASN A 206 -13.40 -4.31 -4.19
C ASN A 206 -12.86 -5.51 -3.43
N LEU A 207 -12.05 -5.25 -2.41
CA LEU A 207 -11.61 -6.30 -1.51
C LEU A 207 -12.74 -6.66 -0.55
N ASP A 208 -13.13 -7.91 -0.63
CA ASP A 208 -14.00 -8.53 0.36
C ASP A 208 -13.10 -9.21 1.40
N ILE A 209 -13.35 -8.93 2.69
CA ILE A 209 -12.70 -9.63 3.81
C ILE A 209 -13.01 -11.15 3.81
N PHE A 210 -14.05 -11.58 3.10
CA PHE A 210 -14.38 -12.98 2.87
C PHE A 210 -13.72 -13.57 1.62
N SER A 211 -12.87 -12.79 0.92
CA SER A 211 -12.15 -13.29 -0.26
C SER A 211 -11.28 -14.50 0.08
N ASN A 212 -11.06 -15.37 -0.91
CA ASN A 212 -10.20 -16.54 -0.72
C ASN A 212 -8.77 -16.17 -0.34
N ASP A 213 -8.28 -15.00 -0.73
CA ASP A 213 -6.95 -14.52 -0.38
C ASP A 213 -6.86 -14.13 1.11
N PHE A 214 -7.88 -13.49 1.69
CA PHE A 214 -7.94 -13.27 3.15
C PHE A 214 -8.08 -14.57 3.92
N ARG A 215 -8.96 -15.48 3.45
CA ARG A 215 -9.13 -16.81 4.07
C ARG A 215 -7.83 -17.60 4.05
N ARG A 216 -7.07 -17.54 2.97
CA ARG A 216 -5.76 -18.18 2.86
C ARG A 216 -4.80 -17.64 3.91
N LEU A 217 -4.65 -16.32 4.04
CA LEU A 217 -3.73 -15.74 5.01
C LEU A 217 -4.16 -16.02 6.46
N ALA A 218 -5.46 -15.93 6.75
CA ALA A 218 -6.01 -16.29 8.07
C ALA A 218 -5.76 -17.76 8.42
N TYR A 219 -5.92 -18.67 7.46
CA TYR A 219 -5.59 -20.09 7.64
C TYR A 219 -4.13 -20.28 8.00
N ASP A 220 -3.21 -19.63 7.25
CA ASP A 220 -1.78 -19.74 7.49
C ASP A 220 -1.38 -19.23 8.87
N GLU A 221 -1.98 -18.12 9.32
CA GLU A 221 -1.71 -17.55 10.63
C GLU A 221 -2.23 -18.46 11.76
N ILE A 222 -3.44 -18.99 11.63
CA ILE A 222 -4.00 -19.94 12.61
C ILE A 222 -3.14 -21.21 12.66
N LEU A 223 -2.76 -21.76 11.51
CA LEU A 223 -1.91 -22.94 11.41
C LEU A 223 -0.54 -22.70 12.08
N ALA A 224 0.10 -21.58 11.82
CA ALA A 224 1.39 -21.21 12.42
C ALA A 224 1.27 -21.12 13.97
N ASN A 225 0.20 -20.51 14.46
CA ASN A 225 -0.08 -20.42 15.89
C ASN A 225 -0.30 -21.80 16.53
N LEU A 226 -1.10 -22.66 15.88
CA LEU A 226 -1.33 -24.05 16.36
C LEU A 226 -0.05 -24.87 16.38
N LEU A 227 0.79 -24.78 15.33
CA LEU A 227 2.08 -25.47 15.28
C LEU A 227 3.03 -24.98 16.37
N THR A 228 3.05 -23.69 16.65
CA THR A 228 3.85 -23.09 17.74
C THR A 228 3.39 -23.59 19.11
N LEU A 229 2.08 -23.63 19.34
CA LEU A 229 1.50 -24.17 20.58
C LEU A 229 1.77 -25.66 20.73
N TYR A 230 1.63 -26.44 19.66
CA TYR A 230 1.95 -27.86 19.66
C TYR A 230 3.42 -28.11 20.00
N SER A 231 4.33 -27.40 19.36
CA SER A 231 5.77 -27.50 19.60
C SER A 231 6.13 -27.14 21.05
N SER A 232 5.56 -26.05 21.58
CA SER A 232 5.74 -25.64 22.96
C SER A 232 5.25 -26.68 23.96
N ARG A 233 4.06 -27.26 23.72
CA ARG A 233 3.51 -28.36 24.55
C ARG A 233 4.38 -29.61 24.50
N LYS A 234 4.92 -29.96 23.33
CA LYS A 234 5.85 -31.09 23.18
C LYS A 234 7.11 -30.88 24.01
N ILE A 235 7.73 -29.70 23.95
CA ILE A 235 8.92 -29.36 24.75
C ILE A 235 8.62 -29.46 26.26
N VAL A 236 7.49 -28.90 26.72
CA VAL A 236 7.10 -28.98 28.13
C VAL A 236 6.89 -30.42 28.59
N LYS A 237 6.27 -31.28 27.75
CA LYS A 237 6.08 -32.70 28.07
C LYS A 237 7.43 -33.43 28.19
N ILE A 238 8.38 -33.18 27.30
CA ILE A 238 9.73 -33.76 27.35
C ILE A 238 10.43 -33.34 28.64
N LYS A 239 10.47 -32.04 28.96
CA LYS A 239 11.09 -31.52 30.19
C LYS A 239 10.47 -32.09 31.46
N LYS A 240 9.13 -32.30 31.51
CA LYS A 240 8.48 -32.95 32.64
C LYS A 240 8.89 -34.41 32.77
N LYS A 241 9.03 -35.12 31.67
CA LYS A 241 9.48 -36.53 31.65
C LYS A 241 10.92 -36.66 32.14
N GLU A 242 11.81 -35.80 31.67
CA GLU A 242 13.22 -35.75 32.14
C GLU A 242 13.30 -35.46 33.65
N LYS A 243 12.58 -34.45 34.15
CA LYS A 243 12.52 -34.15 35.59
C LYS A 243 12.02 -35.33 36.41
N LYS A 244 11.04 -36.07 35.91
CA LYS A 244 10.52 -37.27 36.59
C LYS A 244 11.55 -38.41 36.64
N ILE A 245 12.30 -38.61 35.55
CA ILE A 245 13.38 -39.59 35.47
C ILE A 245 14.50 -39.24 36.46
N ILE A 246 14.94 -37.99 36.47
CA ILE A 246 15.97 -37.50 37.40
C ILE A 246 15.50 -37.67 38.84
N LYS A 247 14.26 -37.34 39.16
CA LYS A 247 13.70 -37.52 40.53
C LYS A 247 13.66 -38.98 40.97
N ILE A 248 13.35 -39.89 40.05
CA ILE A 248 13.38 -41.35 40.33
C ILE A 248 14.80 -41.83 40.57
N TYR A 249 15.77 -41.36 39.78
CA TYR A 249 17.18 -41.70 39.93
C TYR A 249 17.74 -41.29 41.30
N TYR A 250 17.40 -40.05 41.78
CA TYR A 250 17.80 -39.59 43.12
C TYR A 250 17.04 -40.24 44.28
N GLN A 251 16.01 -41.01 44.02
CA GLN A 251 15.28 -41.80 45.06
C GLN A 251 15.83 -43.25 45.17
N ILE A 252 16.61 -43.70 44.21
CA ILE A 252 17.19 -45.05 44.15
C ILE A 252 18.64 -45.05 44.64
N LEU A 253 19.32 -43.88 44.71
CA LEU A 253 20.61 -43.69 45.35
C LEU A 253 20.44 -43.36 46.84
#